data_2c4b7a4dbdb166c925515b31b37add46
#
_entry.id   2c4b7a4dbdb166c925515b31b37add46
#
_cell.length_a   1.000
_cell.length_b   1.000
_cell.length_c   1.000
_cell.angle_alpha   90.00
_cell.angle_beta   90.00
_cell.angle_gamma   90.00
#
_symmetry.space_group_name_H-M   'P 1'
#
loop_
_entity.id
_entity.type
_entity.pdbx_description
1 polymer ?
#
loop_
_entity_poly.entity_id
_entity_poly.type
_entity_poly.pdbx_seq_one_letter_code
_entity_poly.pdbx_strand_id
1 'polypeptide(L)'
;MLIAYIDEVGEPGAFVSYDHAKFKTSPVFGYAGFVIPEERVHDFSRQVTQTKKDFFSFLHPADDYIPTWERKGAELVQKGAMERTKGRREILALRDLLEKVPAAGGSLFYFVREKAIGTPGQVWGSAPGSPETRSRIEERTLKCLAEAINRLCTHADNKNQNILLFQDMINESQRKAQVARSYANIYARMKEHQEMRRILEAPAYIDSELSSNIQCADWIA
;
A
#
# COMPACT_ATOMS: atom_id res chain seq x y z
N MET A 1 -14.82 13.20 -7.33
CA MET A 1 -13.38 12.89 -7.45
C MET A 1 -13.10 11.55 -6.79
N LEU A 2 -12.01 10.87 -7.15
CA LEU A 2 -11.59 9.63 -6.50
C LEU A 2 -10.43 9.87 -5.54
N ILE A 3 -10.43 9.16 -4.42
CA ILE A 3 -9.31 9.12 -3.47
C ILE A 3 -8.78 7.69 -3.42
N ALA A 4 -7.50 7.51 -3.70
CA ALA A 4 -6.80 6.24 -3.59
C ALA A 4 -5.94 6.22 -2.33
N TYR A 5 -6.00 5.13 -1.58
CA TYR A 5 -5.14 4.81 -0.45
C TYR A 5 -4.41 3.51 -0.79
N ILE A 6 -3.09 3.53 -0.83
CA ILE A 6 -2.27 2.36 -1.17
C ILE A 6 -1.11 2.20 -0.21
N ASP A 7 -0.67 0.96 -0.05
CA ASP A 7 0.54 0.61 0.69
C ASP A 7 1.36 -0.45 -0.05
N GLU A 8 2.57 -0.73 0.41
CA GLU A 8 3.51 -1.64 -0.22
C GLU A 8 3.14 -3.11 0.04
N VAL A 9 3.05 -3.90 -1.02
CA VAL A 9 2.92 -5.37 -0.94
C VAL A 9 4.29 -6.01 -1.00
N GLY A 10 4.68 -6.69 0.05
CA GLY A 10 5.98 -7.33 0.16
C GLY A 10 7.11 -6.31 0.32
N GLU A 11 8.34 -6.73 0.04
CA GLU A 11 9.52 -5.89 0.17
C GLU A 11 10.30 -5.82 -1.14
N PRO A 12 10.89 -4.65 -1.50
CA PRO A 12 11.59 -4.50 -2.78
C PRO A 12 12.96 -5.19 -2.82
N GLY A 13 13.47 -5.69 -1.69
CA GLY A 13 14.76 -6.38 -1.58
C GLY A 13 14.84 -7.71 -2.34
N ALA A 14 16.01 -8.33 -2.35
CA ALA A 14 16.23 -9.64 -2.96
C ALA A 14 15.50 -10.74 -2.20
N PHE A 15 15.04 -11.77 -2.92
CA PHE A 15 14.37 -12.95 -2.35
C PHE A 15 15.03 -14.22 -2.86
N VAL A 16 15.29 -15.18 -1.97
CA VAL A 16 15.78 -16.51 -2.32
C VAL A 16 14.73 -17.58 -1.96
N SER A 17 14.35 -17.64 -0.71
CA SER A 17 13.29 -18.50 -0.19
C SER A 17 12.86 -18.04 1.20
N TYR A 18 11.69 -18.47 1.66
CA TYR A 18 11.22 -18.13 3.03
C TYR A 18 12.10 -18.72 4.14
N ASP A 19 12.87 -19.76 3.85
CA ASP A 19 13.75 -20.43 4.80
C ASP A 19 15.20 -19.92 4.74
N HIS A 20 15.52 -19.00 3.81
CA HIS A 20 16.85 -18.44 3.68
C HIS A 20 17.19 -17.52 4.86
N ALA A 21 18.41 -17.63 5.41
CA ALA A 21 18.82 -16.90 6.60
C ALA A 21 18.69 -15.37 6.49
N LYS A 22 18.91 -14.79 5.28
CA LYS A 22 18.96 -13.33 5.07
C LYS A 22 17.97 -12.82 4.02
N PHE A 23 17.65 -13.60 2.97
CA PHE A 23 16.85 -13.17 1.81
C PHE A 23 15.53 -13.92 1.75
N LYS A 24 14.75 -13.79 2.85
CA LYS A 24 13.44 -14.42 3.07
C LYS A 24 12.27 -13.44 3.01
N THR A 25 12.43 -12.30 2.37
CA THR A 25 11.45 -11.22 2.33
C THR A 25 10.12 -11.67 1.69
N SER A 26 9.91 -11.30 0.46
CA SER A 26 8.72 -11.68 -0.32
C SER A 26 9.13 -12.01 -1.76
N PRO A 27 8.51 -13.02 -2.41
CA PRO A 27 8.75 -13.30 -3.83
C PRO A 27 8.16 -12.25 -4.77
N VAL A 28 7.34 -11.35 -4.24
CA VAL A 28 6.67 -10.30 -4.99
C VAL A 28 6.94 -8.93 -4.38
N PHE A 29 6.75 -7.88 -5.18
CA PHE A 29 6.73 -6.49 -4.72
C PHE A 29 5.77 -5.66 -5.57
N GLY A 30 5.04 -4.76 -4.92
CA GLY A 30 4.11 -3.86 -5.57
C GLY A 30 3.34 -2.98 -4.61
N TYR A 31 2.11 -2.63 -4.98
CA TYR A 31 1.22 -1.79 -4.20
C TYR A 31 -0.20 -2.36 -4.22
N ALA A 32 -0.89 -2.30 -3.09
CA ALA A 32 -2.30 -2.61 -2.99
C ALA A 32 -3.02 -1.61 -2.07
N GLY A 33 -4.34 -1.69 -2.06
CA GLY A 33 -5.20 -0.83 -1.28
C GLY A 33 -6.57 -0.66 -1.93
N PHE A 34 -7.10 0.55 -1.93
CA PHE A 34 -8.43 0.81 -2.45
C PHE A 34 -8.60 2.24 -2.99
N VAL A 35 -9.65 2.42 -3.79
CA VAL A 35 -10.09 3.70 -4.34
C VAL A 35 -11.54 3.92 -3.95
N ILE A 36 -11.88 5.09 -3.41
CA ILE A 36 -13.26 5.45 -3.06
C ILE A 36 -13.62 6.86 -3.55
N PRO A 37 -14.92 7.15 -3.77
CA PRO A 37 -15.39 8.50 -4.04
C PRO A 37 -15.10 9.44 -2.86
N GLU A 38 -14.73 10.69 -3.13
CA GLU A 38 -14.37 11.68 -2.11
C GLU A 38 -15.46 11.92 -1.07
N GLU A 39 -16.72 11.94 -1.51
CA GLU A 39 -17.88 12.14 -0.65
C GLU A 39 -18.11 11.00 0.34
N ARG A 40 -17.45 9.85 0.13
CA ARG A 40 -17.57 8.67 1.00
C ARG A 40 -16.42 8.52 2.00
N VAL A 41 -15.36 9.34 1.88
CA VAL A 41 -14.12 9.22 2.68
C VAL A 41 -14.41 9.24 4.19
N HIS A 42 -15.17 10.22 4.67
CA HIS A 42 -15.47 10.34 6.10
C HIS A 42 -16.31 9.18 6.64
N ASP A 43 -17.32 8.77 5.88
CA ASP A 43 -18.16 7.64 6.28
C ASP A 43 -17.36 6.35 6.30
N PHE A 44 -16.50 6.14 5.31
CA PHE A 44 -15.62 4.97 5.25
C PHE A 44 -14.61 4.96 6.40
N SER A 45 -13.95 6.10 6.71
CA SER A 45 -13.07 6.23 7.88
C SER A 45 -13.76 5.81 9.19
N ARG A 46 -15.02 6.24 9.38
CA ARG A 46 -15.81 5.83 10.56
C ARG A 46 -16.08 4.33 10.56
N GLN A 47 -16.37 3.75 9.40
CA GLN A 47 -16.59 2.30 9.28
C GLN A 47 -15.32 1.50 9.56
N VAL A 48 -14.15 1.95 9.10
CA VAL A 48 -12.84 1.32 9.44
C VAL A 48 -12.61 1.38 10.95
N THR A 49 -12.82 2.55 11.57
CA THR A 49 -12.71 2.72 13.02
C THR A 49 -13.68 1.80 13.77
N GLN A 50 -14.92 1.66 13.29
CA GLN A 50 -15.89 0.75 13.88
C GLN A 50 -15.46 -0.71 13.77
N THR A 51 -14.92 -1.14 12.62
CA THR A 51 -14.34 -2.48 12.47
C THR A 51 -13.21 -2.72 13.48
N LYS A 52 -12.32 -1.74 13.67
CA LYS A 52 -11.27 -1.82 14.71
C LYS A 52 -11.88 -2.02 16.10
N LYS A 53 -12.92 -1.28 16.45
CA LYS A 53 -13.64 -1.43 17.74
C LYS A 53 -14.25 -2.81 17.88
N ASP A 54 -14.99 -3.26 16.89
CA ASP A 54 -15.75 -4.52 16.95
C ASP A 54 -14.83 -5.74 17.10
N PHE A 55 -13.67 -5.71 16.44
CA PHE A 55 -12.78 -6.87 16.42
C PHE A 55 -11.61 -6.78 17.41
N PHE A 56 -11.20 -5.58 17.83
CA PHE A 56 -9.95 -5.39 18.59
C PHE A 56 -10.09 -4.56 19.89
N SER A 57 -11.30 -4.22 20.34
CA SER A 57 -11.53 -3.45 21.58
C SER A 57 -10.91 -4.07 22.83
N PHE A 58 -10.72 -5.39 22.84
CA PHE A 58 -10.06 -6.09 23.95
C PHE A 58 -8.56 -5.77 24.09
N LEU A 59 -7.93 -5.23 23.04
CA LEU A 59 -6.53 -4.78 23.07
C LEU A 59 -6.41 -3.34 23.59
N HIS A 60 -7.49 -2.55 23.47
CA HIS A 60 -7.54 -1.16 23.89
C HIS A 60 -8.87 -0.85 24.58
N PRO A 61 -8.94 -1.04 25.90
CA PRO A 61 -10.18 -0.78 26.65
C PRO A 61 -10.57 0.71 26.71
N ALA A 62 -9.66 1.63 26.43
CA ALA A 62 -9.96 3.07 26.42
C ALA A 62 -10.47 3.49 25.04
N ASP A 63 -11.74 3.89 24.96
CA ASP A 63 -12.45 4.26 23.73
C ASP A 63 -11.78 5.40 22.94
N ASP A 64 -11.04 6.28 23.61
CA ASP A 64 -10.51 7.52 23.03
C ASP A 64 -9.34 7.32 22.05
N TYR A 65 -8.68 6.15 22.05
CA TYR A 65 -7.46 5.90 21.29
C TYR A 65 -7.62 4.98 20.07
N ILE A 66 -8.80 4.41 19.85
CA ILE A 66 -9.01 3.45 18.75
C ILE A 66 -8.74 4.04 17.35
N PRO A 67 -9.07 5.30 17.04
CA PRO A 67 -8.74 5.89 15.74
C PRO A 67 -7.24 5.94 15.45
N THR A 68 -6.42 6.22 16.47
CA THR A 68 -4.96 6.35 16.36
C THR A 68 -4.21 5.05 16.66
N TRP A 69 -4.91 4.02 17.19
CA TRP A 69 -4.30 2.72 17.40
C TRP A 69 -3.99 2.05 16.06
N GLU A 70 -2.73 1.70 15.89
CA GLU A 70 -2.23 1.01 14.71
C GLU A 70 -1.90 -0.44 15.02
N ARG A 71 -2.21 -1.32 14.08
CA ARG A 71 -1.71 -2.69 13.98
C ARG A 71 -1.32 -2.94 12.53
N LYS A 72 -0.11 -3.39 12.31
CA LYS A 72 0.39 -3.61 10.95
C LYS A 72 -0.32 -4.79 10.27
N GLY A 73 -0.59 -4.67 8.98
CA GLY A 73 -1.24 -5.70 8.17
C GLY A 73 -0.52 -7.04 8.23
N ALA A 74 0.81 -7.03 8.20
CA ALA A 74 1.65 -8.22 8.38
C ALA A 74 1.44 -8.96 9.71
N GLU A 75 0.93 -8.30 10.75
CA GLU A 75 0.58 -8.91 12.04
C GLU A 75 -0.81 -9.56 12.00
N LEU A 76 -1.71 -9.07 11.14
CA LEU A 76 -3.07 -9.60 10.98
C LEU A 76 -3.06 -10.94 10.25
N VAL A 77 -2.31 -11.03 9.16
CA VAL A 77 -2.29 -12.22 8.28
C VAL A 77 -0.95 -12.93 8.39
N GLN A 78 -0.61 -13.41 9.58
CA GLN A 78 0.58 -14.23 9.78
C GLN A 78 0.42 -15.60 9.12
N LYS A 79 1.56 -16.23 8.71
CA LYS A 79 1.61 -17.58 8.18
C LYS A 79 0.84 -18.54 9.11
N GLY A 80 -0.15 -19.21 8.58
CA GLY A 80 -1.04 -20.10 9.33
C GLY A 80 -2.17 -19.40 10.11
N ALA A 81 -2.40 -18.11 9.93
CA ALA A 81 -3.54 -17.39 10.55
C ALA A 81 -4.89 -18.01 10.11
N MET A 82 -4.99 -18.47 8.86
CA MET A 82 -6.17 -19.16 8.34
C MET A 82 -6.39 -20.54 8.97
N GLU A 83 -5.33 -21.19 9.43
CA GLU A 83 -5.36 -22.54 10.03
C GLU A 83 -5.59 -22.51 11.54
N ARG A 84 -5.41 -21.33 12.18
CA ARG A 84 -5.50 -21.17 13.63
C ARG A 84 -6.84 -20.56 14.03
N THR A 85 -7.47 -21.15 15.04
CA THR A 85 -8.67 -20.56 15.71
C THR A 85 -8.40 -19.12 16.22
N LYS A 86 -7.16 -18.80 16.60
CA LYS A 86 -6.75 -17.48 17.08
C LYS A 86 -6.64 -16.43 15.96
N GLY A 87 -6.43 -16.81 14.70
CA GLY A 87 -6.38 -15.90 13.56
C GLY A 87 -7.73 -15.60 12.92
N ARG A 88 -8.79 -16.24 13.39
CA ARG A 88 -10.13 -16.11 12.80
C ARG A 88 -10.68 -14.68 12.90
N ARG A 89 -10.40 -13.98 14.00
CA ARG A 89 -10.89 -12.62 14.24
C ARG A 89 -10.24 -11.62 13.30
N GLU A 90 -8.94 -11.71 13.08
CA GLU A 90 -8.18 -10.90 12.15
C GLU A 90 -8.66 -11.09 10.71
N ILE A 91 -8.87 -12.33 10.29
CA ILE A 91 -9.42 -12.64 8.96
C ILE A 91 -10.85 -12.11 8.80
N LEU A 92 -11.67 -12.19 9.84
CA LEU A 92 -13.03 -11.65 9.79
C LEU A 92 -13.02 -10.11 9.72
N ALA A 93 -12.11 -9.44 10.44
CA ALA A 93 -11.92 -8.00 10.35
C ALA A 93 -11.50 -7.56 8.95
N LEU A 94 -10.51 -8.25 8.36
CA LEU A 94 -10.07 -7.98 7.00
C LEU A 94 -11.22 -8.20 6.00
N ARG A 95 -11.95 -9.31 6.12
CA ARG A 95 -13.11 -9.59 5.25
C ARG A 95 -14.17 -8.49 5.35
N ASP A 96 -14.49 -8.05 6.56
CA ASP A 96 -15.45 -6.97 6.81
C ASP A 96 -15.02 -5.67 6.09
N LEU A 97 -13.73 -5.32 6.13
CA LEU A 97 -13.19 -4.16 5.41
C LEU A 97 -13.25 -4.34 3.89
N LEU A 98 -12.88 -5.51 3.38
CA LEU A 98 -12.96 -5.81 1.94
C LEU A 98 -14.40 -5.70 1.40
N GLU A 99 -15.41 -6.07 2.19
CA GLU A 99 -16.82 -5.92 1.83
C GLU A 99 -17.30 -4.46 1.91
N LYS A 100 -16.74 -3.65 2.82
CA LYS A 100 -17.09 -2.23 2.97
C LYS A 100 -16.58 -1.34 1.83
N VAL A 101 -15.45 -1.67 1.20
CA VAL A 101 -14.94 -0.88 0.06
C VAL A 101 -15.95 -0.80 -1.08
N PRO A 102 -16.46 -1.89 -1.66
CA PRO A 102 -17.47 -1.81 -2.71
C PRO A 102 -18.80 -1.24 -2.20
N ALA A 103 -19.20 -1.50 -0.95
CA ALA A 103 -20.39 -0.91 -0.35
C ALA A 103 -20.32 0.64 -0.26
N ALA A 104 -19.12 1.20 -0.15
CA ALA A 104 -18.86 2.62 -0.23
C ALA A 104 -18.77 3.16 -1.68
N GLY A 105 -19.07 2.33 -2.69
CA GLY A 105 -18.91 2.70 -4.11
C GLY A 105 -17.48 2.69 -4.60
N GLY A 106 -16.56 2.12 -3.80
CA GLY A 106 -15.14 2.02 -4.09
C GLY A 106 -14.76 0.77 -4.87
N SER A 107 -13.48 0.61 -5.08
CA SER A 107 -12.86 -0.54 -5.75
C SER A 107 -11.56 -0.91 -5.05
N LEU A 108 -11.30 -2.20 -4.92
CA LEU A 108 -10.00 -2.68 -4.49
C LEU A 108 -8.99 -2.46 -5.63
N PHE A 109 -7.77 -2.15 -5.26
CA PHE A 109 -6.65 -1.95 -6.17
C PHE A 109 -5.49 -2.84 -5.78
N TYR A 110 -4.86 -3.45 -6.75
CA TYR A 110 -3.57 -4.10 -6.56
C TYR A 110 -2.74 -4.07 -7.85
N PHE A 111 -1.44 -3.91 -7.67
CA PHE A 111 -0.44 -4.06 -8.71
C PHE A 111 0.80 -4.69 -8.10
N VAL A 112 1.14 -5.89 -8.49
CA VAL A 112 2.25 -6.67 -7.93
C VAL A 112 3.07 -7.29 -9.06
N ARG A 113 4.38 -7.34 -8.89
CA ARG A 113 5.30 -8.03 -9.79
C ARG A 113 6.10 -9.09 -9.07
N GLU A 114 6.30 -10.22 -9.72
CA GLU A 114 7.25 -11.21 -9.27
C GLU A 114 8.69 -10.68 -9.31
N LYS A 115 9.47 -11.13 -8.37
CA LYS A 115 10.91 -10.81 -8.30
C LYS A 115 11.73 -11.97 -8.84
N ALA A 116 12.86 -11.67 -9.50
CA ALA A 116 13.84 -12.70 -9.78
C ALA A 116 14.36 -13.30 -8.46
N ILE A 117 14.37 -14.64 -8.41
CA ILE A 117 14.83 -15.40 -7.25
C ILE A 117 16.36 -15.43 -7.25
N GLY A 118 16.99 -15.02 -6.15
CA GLY A 118 18.42 -15.04 -5.96
C GLY A 118 18.90 -14.00 -4.97
N THR A 119 20.17 -14.12 -4.58
CA THR A 119 20.87 -13.12 -3.77
C THR A 119 21.12 -11.85 -4.58
N PRO A 120 21.43 -10.70 -3.96
CA PRO A 120 21.78 -9.47 -4.68
C PRO A 120 22.89 -9.68 -5.72
N GLY A 121 23.88 -10.52 -5.40
CA GLY A 121 24.95 -10.87 -6.35
C GLY A 121 24.44 -11.61 -7.59
N GLN A 122 23.50 -12.52 -7.43
CA GLN A 122 22.92 -13.28 -8.54
C GLN A 122 21.94 -12.45 -9.38
N VAL A 123 21.12 -11.61 -8.75
CA VAL A 123 20.06 -10.85 -9.43
C VAL A 123 20.58 -9.54 -10.01
N TRP A 124 21.50 -8.86 -9.30
CA TRP A 124 21.97 -7.52 -9.64
C TRP A 124 23.47 -7.39 -9.85
N GLY A 125 24.25 -8.47 -9.63
CA GLY A 125 25.71 -8.43 -9.71
C GLY A 125 26.37 -7.58 -8.61
N SER A 126 25.68 -7.30 -7.50
CA SER A 126 26.14 -6.38 -6.47
C SER A 126 26.15 -7.03 -5.08
N ALA A 127 27.06 -6.55 -4.20
CA ALA A 127 27.15 -7.06 -2.83
C ALA A 127 25.93 -6.64 -1.98
N PRO A 128 25.46 -7.50 -1.07
CA PRO A 128 24.37 -7.14 -0.13
C PRO A 128 24.72 -5.87 0.66
N GLY A 129 23.79 -4.90 0.69
CA GLY A 129 23.95 -3.64 1.42
C GLY A 129 24.89 -2.61 0.76
N SER A 130 25.46 -2.91 -0.40
CA SER A 130 26.25 -1.95 -1.17
C SER A 130 25.39 -0.77 -1.69
N PRO A 131 26.01 0.37 -2.06
CA PRO A 131 25.29 1.48 -2.69
C PRO A 131 24.53 1.04 -3.94
N GLU A 132 25.11 0.16 -4.76
CA GLU A 132 24.51 -0.38 -5.98
C GLU A 132 23.24 -1.19 -5.66
N THR A 133 23.30 -2.05 -4.62
CA THR A 133 22.14 -2.82 -4.17
C THR A 133 21.01 -1.89 -3.69
N ARG A 134 21.33 -0.83 -2.93
CA ARG A 134 20.35 0.16 -2.48
C ARG A 134 19.73 0.91 -3.66
N SER A 135 20.53 1.31 -4.63
CA SER A 135 20.06 1.95 -5.87
C SER A 135 19.10 1.05 -6.64
N ARG A 136 19.37 -0.26 -6.75
CA ARG A 136 18.48 -1.22 -7.41
C ARG A 136 17.16 -1.43 -6.68
N ILE A 137 17.19 -1.43 -5.36
CA ILE A 137 15.98 -1.49 -4.52
C ILE A 137 15.13 -0.24 -4.76
N GLU A 138 15.75 0.93 -4.71
CA GLU A 138 15.08 2.21 -4.96
C GLU A 138 14.49 2.30 -6.37
N GLU A 139 15.23 1.90 -7.38
CA GLU A 139 14.77 1.83 -8.78
C GLU A 139 13.53 0.93 -8.92
N ARG A 140 13.54 -0.24 -8.26
CA ARG A 140 12.40 -1.16 -8.26
C ARG A 140 11.18 -0.52 -7.61
N THR A 141 11.33 0.09 -6.43
CA THR A 141 10.26 0.79 -5.72
C THR A 141 9.62 1.85 -6.61
N LEU A 142 10.43 2.73 -7.18
CA LEU A 142 9.95 3.81 -8.06
C LEU A 142 9.26 3.30 -9.32
N LYS A 143 9.80 2.25 -9.93
CA LYS A 143 9.21 1.64 -11.12
C LYS A 143 7.85 1.00 -10.83
N CYS A 144 7.72 0.31 -9.70
CA CYS A 144 6.44 -0.26 -9.28
C CYS A 144 5.44 0.83 -8.93
N LEU A 145 5.85 1.88 -8.22
CA LEU A 145 4.99 3.03 -7.90
C LEU A 145 4.51 3.75 -9.15
N ALA A 146 5.39 4.03 -10.11
CA ALA A 146 5.03 4.66 -11.37
C ALA A 146 3.97 3.85 -12.14
N GLU A 147 4.09 2.53 -12.14
CA GLU A 147 3.11 1.66 -12.78
C GLU A 147 1.78 1.60 -12.01
N ALA A 148 1.83 1.59 -10.68
CA ALA A 148 0.63 1.68 -9.85
C ALA A 148 -0.14 2.99 -10.12
N ILE A 149 0.57 4.12 -10.16
CA ILE A 149 -0.01 5.43 -10.50
C ILE A 149 -0.67 5.38 -11.89
N ASN A 150 0.00 4.81 -12.89
CA ASN A 150 -0.58 4.66 -14.23
C ASN A 150 -1.91 3.93 -14.21
N ARG A 151 -1.98 2.79 -13.53
CA ARG A 151 -3.22 2.00 -13.45
C ARG A 151 -4.33 2.73 -12.71
N LEU A 152 -3.99 3.48 -11.67
CA LEU A 152 -4.94 4.32 -10.95
C LEU A 152 -5.46 5.46 -11.84
N CYS A 153 -4.59 6.10 -12.64
CA CYS A 153 -4.99 7.12 -13.60
C CYS A 153 -5.91 6.55 -14.69
N THR A 154 -5.60 5.37 -15.24
CA THR A 154 -6.46 4.67 -16.19
C THR A 154 -7.82 4.34 -15.59
N HIS A 155 -7.86 3.87 -14.32
CA HIS A 155 -9.12 3.62 -13.63
C HIS A 155 -9.95 4.89 -13.45
N ALA A 156 -9.32 6.00 -13.08
CA ALA A 156 -9.97 7.29 -12.92
C ALA A 156 -10.48 7.84 -14.26
N ASP A 157 -9.70 7.69 -15.34
CA ASP A 157 -10.09 8.11 -16.70
C ASP A 157 -11.31 7.33 -17.22
N ASN A 158 -11.34 6.02 -17.01
CA ASN A 158 -12.49 5.18 -17.34
C ASN A 158 -13.78 5.61 -16.62
N LYS A 159 -13.67 6.26 -15.46
CA LYS A 159 -14.79 6.85 -14.71
C LYS A 159 -15.01 8.33 -15.01
N ASN A 160 -14.20 8.92 -15.87
CA ASN A 160 -14.18 10.35 -16.15
C ASN A 160 -14.05 11.21 -14.88
N GLN A 161 -13.19 10.80 -13.95
CA GLN A 161 -12.96 11.46 -12.67
C GLN A 161 -11.47 11.77 -12.46
N ASN A 162 -11.18 12.78 -11.66
CA ASN A 162 -9.83 13.03 -11.18
C ASN A 162 -9.53 12.15 -9.96
N ILE A 163 -8.24 11.98 -9.63
CA ILE A 163 -7.78 11.16 -8.52
C ILE A 163 -6.68 11.85 -7.71
N LEU A 164 -6.75 11.69 -6.40
CA LEU A 164 -5.65 11.94 -5.46
C LEU A 164 -5.16 10.62 -4.87
N LEU A 165 -3.86 10.52 -4.63
CA LEU A 165 -3.22 9.32 -4.11
C LEU A 165 -2.55 9.60 -2.77
N PHE A 166 -2.87 8.77 -1.77
CA PHE A 166 -2.29 8.77 -0.45
C PHE A 166 -1.52 7.47 -0.18
N GLN A 167 -0.37 7.60 0.48
CA GLN A 167 0.49 6.49 0.90
C GLN A 167 0.90 6.64 2.36
N ASP A 168 1.36 5.55 3.00
CA ASP A 168 1.96 5.62 4.33
C ASP A 168 3.25 6.46 4.33
N MET A 169 3.52 7.13 5.46
CA MET A 169 4.67 8.01 5.61
C MET A 169 5.96 7.20 5.69
N ILE A 170 6.87 7.54 4.81
CA ILE A 170 8.26 7.08 4.84
C ILE A 170 9.16 8.14 5.46
N ASN A 171 10.40 7.79 5.78
CA ASN A 171 11.33 8.76 6.34
C ASN A 171 11.52 9.98 5.41
N GLU A 172 11.82 11.15 6.00
CA GLU A 172 11.81 12.43 5.29
C GLU A 172 12.78 12.48 4.09
N SER A 173 13.96 11.88 4.20
CA SER A 173 14.95 11.89 3.13
C SER A 173 14.50 11.08 1.92
N GLN A 174 13.92 9.90 2.15
CA GLN A 174 13.35 9.05 1.10
C GLN A 174 12.11 9.70 0.48
N ARG A 175 11.24 10.31 1.31
CA ARG A 175 10.03 10.98 0.85
C ARG A 175 10.32 12.07 -0.17
N LYS A 176 11.25 12.99 0.12
CA LYS A 176 11.62 14.06 -0.82
C LYS A 176 12.06 13.52 -2.17
N ALA A 177 12.92 12.50 -2.18
CA ALA A 177 13.39 11.88 -3.39
C ALA A 177 12.27 11.17 -4.17
N GLN A 178 11.42 10.41 -3.48
CA GLN A 178 10.31 9.69 -4.13
C GLN A 178 9.27 10.65 -4.69
N VAL A 179 8.87 11.68 -3.94
CA VAL A 179 7.92 12.71 -4.44
C VAL A 179 8.47 13.39 -5.68
N ALA A 180 9.72 13.85 -5.64
CA ALA A 180 10.33 14.52 -6.79
C ALA A 180 10.38 13.64 -8.05
N ARG A 181 10.73 12.35 -7.89
CA ARG A 181 10.77 11.39 -9.01
C ARG A 181 9.38 11.02 -9.50
N SER A 182 8.42 10.81 -8.60
CA SER A 182 7.01 10.57 -8.97
C SER A 182 6.45 11.75 -9.75
N TYR A 183 6.70 12.97 -9.29
CA TYR A 183 6.31 14.21 -9.97
C TYR A 183 6.89 14.27 -11.38
N ALA A 184 8.21 14.10 -11.51
CA ALA A 184 8.88 14.09 -12.80
C ALA A 184 8.32 13.03 -13.76
N ASN A 185 8.04 11.83 -13.26
CA ASN A 185 7.46 10.74 -14.05
C ASN A 185 6.03 11.06 -14.52
N ILE A 186 5.18 11.58 -13.62
CA ILE A 186 3.80 11.99 -13.94
C ILE A 186 3.82 13.04 -15.05
N TYR A 187 4.60 14.11 -14.89
CA TYR A 187 4.67 15.20 -15.88
C TYR A 187 5.26 14.75 -17.23
N ALA A 188 6.30 13.92 -17.23
CA ALA A 188 6.86 13.39 -18.46
C ALA A 188 5.82 12.58 -19.24
N ARG A 189 5.04 11.76 -18.54
CA ARG A 189 4.03 10.88 -19.17
C ARG A 189 2.75 11.61 -19.59
N MET A 190 2.39 12.72 -18.95
CA MET A 190 1.21 13.51 -19.36
C MET A 190 1.25 14.01 -20.80
N LYS A 191 2.42 14.04 -21.44
CA LYS A 191 2.59 14.42 -22.85
C LYS A 191 2.04 13.37 -23.81
N GLU A 192 2.22 12.10 -23.45
CA GLU A 192 1.90 10.95 -24.30
C GLU A 192 0.65 10.19 -23.85
N HIS A 193 0.30 10.31 -22.56
CA HIS A 193 -0.75 9.55 -21.88
C HIS A 193 -1.76 10.50 -21.23
N GLN A 194 -2.91 10.65 -21.89
CA GLN A 194 -3.95 11.60 -21.43
C GLN A 194 -4.54 11.21 -20.07
N GLU A 195 -4.64 9.90 -19.76
CA GLU A 195 -5.09 9.40 -18.47
C GLU A 195 -4.25 9.91 -17.31
N MET A 196 -2.96 10.20 -17.53
CA MET A 196 -2.09 10.78 -16.48
C MET A 196 -2.50 12.18 -16.03
N ARG A 197 -3.36 12.86 -16.79
CA ARG A 197 -3.93 14.17 -16.40
C ARG A 197 -5.02 14.04 -15.35
N ARG A 198 -5.46 12.80 -15.05
CA ARG A 198 -6.45 12.54 -14.01
C ARG A 198 -5.88 12.65 -12.59
N ILE A 199 -4.57 12.42 -12.41
CA ILE A 199 -3.94 12.66 -11.12
C ILE A 199 -3.71 14.16 -10.91
N LEU A 200 -4.22 14.69 -9.79
CA LEU A 200 -4.18 16.13 -9.54
C LEU A 200 -2.85 16.58 -8.97
N GLU A 201 -2.17 15.70 -8.21
CA GLU A 201 -0.92 16.01 -7.54
C GLU A 201 -0.05 14.75 -7.41
N ALA A 202 1.24 14.91 -7.12
CA ALA A 202 2.09 13.81 -6.73
C ALA A 202 1.54 13.12 -5.47
N PRO A 203 1.86 11.81 -5.25
CA PRO A 203 1.38 11.10 -4.07
C PRO A 203 1.66 11.85 -2.77
N ALA A 204 0.63 12.03 -1.96
CA ALA A 204 0.74 12.59 -0.62
C ALA A 204 1.01 11.48 0.40
N TYR A 205 1.86 11.78 1.37
CA TYR A 205 2.25 10.84 2.42
C TYR A 205 1.59 11.24 3.73
N ILE A 206 0.88 10.30 4.34
CA ILE A 206 0.14 10.50 5.59
C ILE A 206 0.61 9.46 6.60
N ASP A 207 0.81 9.89 7.83
CA ASP A 207 1.13 9.01 8.96
C ASP A 207 -0.02 8.04 9.19
N SER A 208 0.28 6.74 9.13
CA SER A 208 -0.71 5.68 9.33
C SER A 208 -1.34 5.72 10.73
N GLU A 209 -0.62 6.14 11.76
CA GLU A 209 -1.18 6.33 13.10
C GLU A 209 -2.33 7.36 13.12
N LEU A 210 -2.30 8.34 12.22
CA LEU A 210 -3.29 9.41 12.14
C LEU A 210 -4.39 9.16 11.10
N SER A 211 -4.30 8.08 10.31
CA SER A 211 -5.24 7.80 9.21
C SER A 211 -5.74 6.38 9.19
N SER A 212 -6.99 6.17 9.63
CA SER A 212 -7.65 4.86 9.53
C SER A 212 -7.71 4.32 8.11
N ASN A 213 -7.77 5.18 7.09
CA ASN A 213 -7.80 4.75 5.69
C ASN A 213 -6.44 4.23 5.21
N ILE A 214 -5.33 4.85 5.64
CA ILE A 214 -3.98 4.32 5.37
C ILE A 214 -3.78 2.99 6.10
N GLN A 215 -4.20 2.87 7.36
CA GLN A 215 -4.17 1.58 8.08
C GLN A 215 -5.01 0.51 7.37
N CYS A 216 -6.16 0.87 6.81
CA CYS A 216 -6.96 -0.05 6.01
C CYS A 216 -6.21 -0.48 4.73
N ALA A 217 -5.47 0.42 4.09
CA ALA A 217 -4.64 0.08 2.93
C ALA A 217 -3.51 -0.90 3.29
N ASP A 218 -2.81 -0.68 4.41
CA ASP A 218 -1.80 -1.61 4.96
C ASP A 218 -2.40 -3.01 5.26
N TRP A 219 -3.65 -3.06 5.75
CA TRP A 219 -4.31 -4.34 6.01
C TRP A 219 -4.73 -5.09 4.73
N ILE A 220 -4.92 -4.37 3.63
CA ILE A 220 -5.26 -4.93 2.31
C ILE A 220 -4.00 -5.34 1.53
N ALA A 221 -2.87 -4.66 1.74
CA ALA A 221 -1.59 -4.91 1.10
C ALA A 221 -0.87 -6.12 1.69
#